data_81e336b5166fe720b0d81410e3298129
#
_entry.id   81e336b5166fe720b0d81410e3298129
#
_cell.length_a   1.000
_cell.length_b   1.000
_cell.length_c   1.000
_cell.angle_alpha   90.00
_cell.angle_beta   90.00
_cell.angle_gamma   90.00
#
_symmetry.space_group_name_H-M   'P 1'
#
loop_
_entity.id
_entity.type
_entity.pdbx_description
1 polymer ?
#
loop_
_entity_poly.entity_id
_entity_poly.type
_entity_poly.pdbx_seq_one_letter_code
_entity_poly.pdbx_strand_id
1 'polypeptide(L)'
;SMSGINNLEMIQPNSEKQVKEFLNYSINSPNNIYLRFCSIPFELPDKFDELSKLKKGYGNTISDGEELCIMTYSPILLNEICKSKKLLLENNINPKVISMPWLNVFDNNWIIKELNNLHLIIVEDHYAEGGFAEKISLAISKLDADIKIDVIALEEVPKSGTNQEVLDYHGLSSEKIKEKILSLI
;
A
#
# COMPACT_ATOMS: atom_id res chain seq x y z
N SER A 1 18.10 5.14 -6.34
CA SER A 1 16.87 4.34 -6.20
C SER A 1 16.73 3.41 -7.40
N MET A 2 16.41 2.13 -7.18
CA MET A 2 16.18 1.16 -8.27
C MET A 2 14.97 1.54 -9.14
N SER A 3 14.00 2.26 -8.59
CA SER A 3 12.79 2.70 -9.31
C SER A 3 13.04 3.62 -10.51
N GLY A 4 14.25 4.14 -10.67
CA GLY A 4 14.67 4.94 -11.84
C GLY A 4 15.28 4.11 -12.99
N ILE A 5 15.40 2.79 -12.84
CA ILE A 5 15.96 1.92 -13.90
C ILE A 5 14.88 1.72 -14.98
N ASN A 6 15.25 2.01 -16.23
CA ASN A 6 14.36 1.80 -17.36
C ASN A 6 14.00 0.31 -17.52
N ASN A 7 12.74 0.04 -17.85
CA ASN A 7 12.20 -1.32 -18.05
C ASN A 7 12.33 -2.22 -16.80
N LEU A 8 12.41 -1.66 -15.61
CA LEU A 8 12.32 -2.40 -14.36
C LEU A 8 10.92 -2.25 -13.76
N GLU A 9 10.23 -3.34 -13.58
CA GLU A 9 8.98 -3.43 -12.85
C GLU A 9 9.27 -3.94 -11.43
N MET A 10 8.83 -3.19 -10.43
CA MET A 10 9.05 -3.54 -9.03
C MET A 10 7.73 -4.00 -8.41
N ILE A 11 7.75 -5.18 -7.81
CA ILE A 11 6.55 -5.87 -7.34
C ILE A 11 6.79 -6.43 -5.94
N GLN A 12 5.81 -6.28 -5.06
CA GLN A 12 5.78 -6.94 -3.76
C GLN A 12 4.53 -7.82 -3.65
N PRO A 13 4.64 -9.13 -3.84
CA PRO A 13 3.54 -10.04 -3.56
C PRO A 13 3.29 -10.14 -2.05
N ASN A 14 2.01 -10.20 -1.66
CA ASN A 14 1.58 -10.20 -0.26
C ASN A 14 1.04 -11.55 0.19
N SER A 15 0.88 -12.53 -0.70
CA SER A 15 0.44 -13.88 -0.34
C SER A 15 1.16 -14.93 -1.18
N GLU A 16 1.08 -16.20 -0.76
CA GLU A 16 1.64 -17.31 -1.52
C GLU A 16 0.99 -17.44 -2.92
N LYS A 17 -0.32 -17.19 -3.03
CA LYS A 17 -1.02 -17.13 -4.30
C LYS A 17 -0.43 -16.05 -5.20
N GLN A 18 -0.27 -14.82 -4.68
CA GLN A 18 0.34 -13.73 -5.44
C GLN A 18 1.79 -14.05 -5.84
N VAL A 19 2.59 -14.69 -4.98
CA VAL A 19 3.95 -15.13 -5.34
C VAL A 19 3.92 -16.01 -6.59
N LYS A 20 3.05 -17.03 -6.63
CA LYS A 20 2.91 -17.93 -7.78
C LYS A 20 2.48 -17.17 -9.06
N GLU A 21 1.51 -16.28 -8.94
CA GLU A 21 1.01 -15.47 -10.05
C GLU A 21 2.11 -14.53 -10.59
N PHE A 22 2.84 -13.84 -9.72
CA PHE A 22 3.91 -12.91 -10.13
C PHE A 22 5.14 -13.64 -10.68
N LEU A 23 5.48 -14.83 -10.21
CA LEU A 23 6.53 -15.65 -10.81
C LEU A 23 6.15 -16.03 -12.24
N ASN A 24 4.92 -16.49 -12.48
CA ASN A 24 4.43 -16.78 -13.82
C ASN A 24 4.42 -15.53 -14.71
N TYR A 25 4.00 -14.38 -14.18
CA TYR A 25 4.08 -13.10 -14.88
C TYR A 25 5.53 -12.76 -15.26
N SER A 26 6.47 -12.92 -14.33
CA SER A 26 7.88 -12.55 -14.52
C SER A 26 8.55 -13.37 -15.63
N ILE A 27 8.23 -14.67 -15.73
CA ILE A 27 8.79 -15.54 -16.78
C ILE A 27 8.35 -15.09 -18.19
N ASN A 28 7.14 -14.52 -18.28
CA ASN A 28 6.54 -14.13 -19.56
C ASN A 28 6.67 -12.62 -19.86
N SER A 29 7.23 -11.83 -18.93
CA SER A 29 7.38 -10.39 -19.11
C SER A 29 8.56 -10.05 -20.01
N PRO A 30 8.43 -9.09 -20.95
CA PRO A 30 9.57 -8.57 -21.72
C PRO A 30 10.44 -7.61 -20.89
N ASN A 31 9.99 -7.20 -19.70
CA ASN A 31 10.66 -6.26 -18.82
C ASN A 31 11.46 -6.98 -17.73
N ASN A 32 12.46 -6.31 -17.19
CA ASN A 32 13.14 -6.78 -15.98
C ASN A 32 12.18 -6.69 -14.77
N ILE A 33 12.19 -7.72 -13.93
CA ILE A 33 11.32 -7.77 -12.76
C ILE A 33 12.16 -7.81 -11.48
N TYR A 34 11.84 -6.94 -10.54
CA TYR A 34 12.32 -7.00 -9.17
C TYR A 34 11.18 -7.43 -8.25
N LEU A 35 11.32 -8.62 -7.65
CA LEU A 35 10.36 -9.11 -6.66
C LEU A 35 10.93 -8.85 -5.24
N ARG A 36 10.21 -8.05 -4.47
CA ARG A 36 10.49 -7.85 -3.05
C ARG A 36 9.63 -8.81 -2.24
N PHE A 37 10.24 -9.54 -1.33
CA PHE A 37 9.52 -10.44 -0.42
C PHE A 37 9.63 -9.95 1.01
N CYS A 38 8.54 -10.12 1.78
CA CYS A 38 8.55 -9.96 3.21
C CYS A 38 9.09 -11.24 3.85
N SER A 39 10.16 -11.13 4.64
CA SER A 39 10.80 -12.27 5.32
C SER A 39 10.34 -12.45 6.78
N ILE A 40 9.51 -11.55 7.28
CA ILE A 40 9.00 -11.55 8.65
C ILE A 40 7.61 -12.18 8.62
N PRO A 41 7.22 -13.01 9.61
CA PRO A 41 5.87 -13.53 9.72
C PRO A 41 4.83 -12.41 9.80
N PHE A 42 3.74 -12.55 9.07
CA PHE A 42 2.61 -11.63 9.05
C PHE A 42 1.31 -12.37 8.85
N GLU A 43 0.22 -11.73 9.23
CA GLU A 43 -1.14 -12.18 8.96
C GLU A 43 -1.75 -11.32 7.85
N LEU A 44 -2.59 -11.92 7.04
CA LEU A 44 -3.36 -11.21 6.02
C LEU A 44 -4.82 -11.06 6.48
N PRO A 45 -5.52 -10.03 5.99
CA PRO A 45 -6.95 -9.93 6.19
C PRO A 45 -7.68 -11.16 5.63
N ASP A 46 -8.80 -11.50 6.25
CA ASP A 46 -9.68 -12.57 5.78
C ASP A 46 -10.02 -12.39 4.29
N LYS A 47 -10.05 -13.51 3.55
CA LYS A 47 -10.36 -13.54 2.12
C LYS A 47 -9.43 -12.73 1.20
N PHE A 48 -8.25 -12.35 1.68
CA PHE A 48 -7.28 -11.61 0.87
C PHE A 48 -7.06 -12.26 -0.51
N ASP A 49 -6.83 -13.58 -0.55
CA ASP A 49 -6.56 -14.30 -1.80
C ASP A 49 -7.78 -14.38 -2.73
N GLU A 50 -9.00 -14.29 -2.21
CA GLU A 50 -10.23 -14.24 -3.02
C GLU A 50 -10.41 -12.86 -3.67
N LEU A 51 -10.07 -11.79 -2.93
CA LEU A 51 -10.15 -10.40 -3.39
C LEU A 51 -8.98 -10.03 -4.30
N SER A 52 -7.85 -10.72 -4.15
CA SER A 52 -6.62 -10.43 -4.86
C SER A 52 -6.66 -10.98 -6.30
N LYS A 53 -6.41 -10.09 -7.27
CA LYS A 53 -6.32 -10.42 -8.70
C LYS A 53 -5.09 -9.78 -9.30
N LEU A 54 -4.28 -10.57 -10.02
CA LEU A 54 -3.14 -10.04 -10.74
C LEU A 54 -3.60 -9.35 -12.02
N LYS A 55 -3.40 -8.03 -12.08
CA LYS A 55 -3.47 -7.24 -13.29
C LYS A 55 -2.42 -6.16 -13.23
N LYS A 56 -1.65 -6.00 -14.30
CA LYS A 56 -0.54 -5.05 -14.36
C LYS A 56 -0.98 -3.64 -14.03
N GLY A 57 -0.33 -3.03 -13.04
CA GLY A 57 -0.59 -1.67 -12.60
C GLY A 57 -1.84 -1.47 -11.74
N TYR A 58 -2.55 -2.56 -11.40
CA TYR A 58 -3.76 -2.53 -10.57
C TYR A 58 -3.45 -2.95 -9.14
N GLY A 59 -4.04 -2.27 -8.18
CA GLY A 59 -4.16 -2.74 -6.82
C GLY A 59 -5.39 -3.64 -6.62
N ASN A 60 -5.60 -4.06 -5.39
CA ASN A 60 -6.73 -4.86 -4.98
C ASN A 60 -7.48 -4.13 -3.86
N THR A 61 -8.75 -3.83 -4.06
CA THR A 61 -9.62 -3.29 -3.03
C THR A 61 -9.95 -4.39 -2.02
N ILE A 62 -9.42 -4.26 -0.82
CA ILE A 62 -9.58 -5.21 0.28
C ILE A 62 -10.86 -4.93 1.06
N SER A 63 -11.21 -3.66 1.17
CA SER A 63 -12.42 -3.21 1.84
C SER A 63 -12.90 -1.90 1.25
N ASP A 64 -14.19 -1.80 0.93
CA ASP A 64 -14.81 -0.56 0.46
C ASP A 64 -14.98 0.45 1.58
N GLY A 65 -15.10 1.73 1.18
CA GLY A 65 -15.31 2.88 2.05
C GLY A 65 -15.55 4.15 1.25
N GLU A 66 -15.98 5.23 1.90
CA GLU A 66 -16.50 6.43 1.24
C GLU A 66 -15.79 7.73 1.63
N GLU A 67 -15.19 7.81 2.84
CA GLU A 67 -14.64 9.08 3.34
C GLU A 67 -13.20 9.33 2.90
N LEU A 68 -12.40 8.27 2.86
CA LEU A 68 -11.00 8.33 2.45
C LEU A 68 -10.52 6.97 1.94
N CYS A 69 -9.35 6.96 1.31
CA CYS A 69 -8.69 5.74 0.85
C CYS A 69 -7.35 5.56 1.56
N ILE A 70 -7.12 4.40 2.16
CA ILE A 70 -5.81 4.03 2.71
C ILE A 70 -5.17 3.00 1.77
N MET A 71 -3.96 3.30 1.31
CA MET A 71 -3.24 2.44 0.37
C MET A 71 -1.89 2.02 0.94
N THR A 72 -1.57 0.74 0.80
CA THR A 72 -0.26 0.18 1.15
C THR A 72 0.15 -0.93 0.19
N TYR A 73 1.45 -1.17 0.09
CA TYR A 73 1.99 -2.36 -0.57
C TYR A 73 2.44 -3.44 0.43
N SER A 74 2.65 -3.06 1.69
CA SER A 74 3.22 -3.93 2.71
C SER A 74 2.17 -4.88 3.30
N PRO A 75 2.43 -6.21 3.33
CA PRO A 75 1.49 -7.16 3.94
C PRO A 75 1.34 -6.95 5.45
N ILE A 76 2.42 -6.52 6.13
CA ILE A 76 2.39 -6.23 7.56
C ILE A 76 1.48 -5.03 7.83
N LEU A 77 1.68 -3.94 7.09
CA LEU A 77 0.88 -2.72 7.25
C LEU A 77 -0.56 -2.93 6.80
N LEU A 78 -0.81 -3.79 5.83
CA LEU A 78 -2.18 -4.11 5.40
C LEU A 78 -3.01 -4.67 6.56
N ASN A 79 -2.43 -5.56 7.37
CA ASN A 79 -3.09 -6.08 8.56
C ASN A 79 -3.34 -4.98 9.60
N GLU A 80 -2.35 -4.14 9.88
CA GLU A 80 -2.48 -3.01 10.80
C GLU A 80 -3.53 -1.99 10.32
N ILE A 81 -3.57 -1.69 9.02
CA ILE A 81 -4.59 -0.82 8.41
C ILE A 81 -5.99 -1.42 8.56
N CYS A 82 -6.15 -2.72 8.36
CA CYS A 82 -7.46 -3.37 8.53
C CYS A 82 -7.93 -3.36 10.00
N LYS A 83 -7.00 -3.47 10.96
CA LYS A 83 -7.31 -3.26 12.39
C LYS A 83 -7.65 -1.79 12.66
N SER A 84 -6.85 -0.85 12.14
CA SER A 84 -7.09 0.60 12.27
C SER A 84 -8.46 0.99 11.68
N LYS A 85 -8.87 0.42 10.54
CA LYS A 85 -10.20 0.65 9.98
C LYS A 85 -11.32 0.30 10.98
N LYS A 86 -11.21 -0.81 11.72
CA LYS A 86 -12.20 -1.16 12.75
C LYS A 86 -12.30 -0.09 13.83
N LEU A 87 -11.16 0.48 14.24
CA LEU A 87 -11.12 1.58 15.22
C LEU A 87 -11.63 2.91 14.65
N LEU A 88 -11.42 3.18 13.35
CA LEU A 88 -11.94 4.36 12.66
C LEU A 88 -13.47 4.30 12.50
N LEU A 89 -14.03 3.11 12.28
CA LEU A 89 -15.49 2.92 12.23
C LEU A 89 -16.18 3.34 13.54
N GLU A 90 -15.53 3.18 14.69
CA GLU A 90 -16.04 3.67 16.00
C GLU A 90 -16.13 5.21 16.03
N ASN A 91 -15.37 5.88 15.17
CA ASN A 91 -15.40 7.34 14.99
C ASN A 91 -16.28 7.77 13.79
N ASN A 92 -17.10 6.86 13.25
CA ASN A 92 -17.93 7.04 12.05
C ASN A 92 -17.12 7.35 10.78
N ILE A 93 -15.87 6.86 10.68
CA ILE A 93 -15.02 7.00 9.50
C ILE A 93 -14.85 5.61 8.88
N ASN A 94 -15.30 5.45 7.63
CA ASN A 94 -15.24 4.20 6.89
C ASN A 94 -14.26 4.30 5.69
N PRO A 95 -12.95 4.10 5.91
CA PRO A 95 -11.99 4.20 4.82
C PRO A 95 -12.08 3.02 3.85
N LYS A 96 -11.89 3.29 2.55
CA LYS A 96 -11.52 2.27 1.56
C LYS A 96 -10.10 1.80 1.84
N VAL A 97 -9.82 0.50 1.71
CA VAL A 97 -8.47 -0.07 1.90
C VAL A 97 -8.03 -0.75 0.61
N ILE A 98 -6.87 -0.34 0.11
CA ILE A 98 -6.26 -0.86 -1.12
C ILE A 98 -4.88 -1.48 -0.81
N SER A 99 -4.67 -2.71 -1.26
CA SER A 99 -3.36 -3.35 -1.36
C SER A 99 -2.81 -3.16 -2.77
N MET A 100 -1.65 -2.48 -2.90
CA MET A 100 -1.03 -2.15 -4.18
C MET A 100 0.29 -2.92 -4.38
N PRO A 101 0.29 -4.08 -5.03
CA PRO A 101 1.51 -4.88 -5.17
C PRO A 101 2.54 -4.30 -6.14
N TRP A 102 2.15 -3.37 -7.01
CA TRP A 102 3.03 -2.71 -7.97
C TRP A 102 3.65 -1.46 -7.35
N LEU A 103 4.98 -1.40 -7.27
CA LEU A 103 5.68 -0.33 -6.58
C LEU A 103 6.04 0.86 -7.49
N ASN A 104 6.06 0.65 -8.81
CA ASN A 104 6.43 1.69 -9.78
C ASN A 104 5.69 1.61 -11.11
N VAL A 105 4.70 0.74 -11.22
CA VAL A 105 3.84 0.59 -12.41
C VAL A 105 2.38 0.80 -11.99
N PHE A 106 1.70 1.78 -12.59
CA PHE A 106 0.34 2.15 -12.21
C PHE A 106 -0.54 2.33 -13.46
N ASP A 107 -1.76 1.81 -13.41
CA ASP A 107 -2.78 2.09 -14.41
C ASP A 107 -3.57 3.33 -14.00
N ASN A 108 -3.44 4.40 -14.76
CA ASN A 108 -4.03 5.70 -14.46
C ASN A 108 -5.55 5.67 -14.40
N ASN A 109 -6.19 4.93 -15.33
CA ASN A 109 -7.65 4.85 -15.35
C ASN A 109 -8.17 4.10 -14.13
N TRP A 110 -7.46 3.06 -13.71
CA TRP A 110 -7.78 2.31 -12.50
C TRP A 110 -7.66 3.21 -11.26
N ILE A 111 -6.56 3.98 -11.13
CA ILE A 111 -6.34 4.90 -10.01
C ILE A 111 -7.49 5.89 -9.90
N ILE A 112 -7.83 6.61 -10.98
CA ILE A 112 -8.91 7.61 -10.99
C ILE A 112 -10.22 6.96 -10.55
N LYS A 113 -10.54 5.81 -11.11
CA LYS A 113 -11.78 5.09 -10.80
C LYS A 113 -11.85 4.64 -9.34
N GLU A 114 -10.76 4.07 -8.82
CA GLU A 114 -10.75 3.53 -7.45
C GLU A 114 -10.71 4.62 -6.39
N LEU A 115 -9.97 5.68 -6.63
CA LEU A 115 -9.89 6.80 -5.68
C LEU A 115 -11.13 7.68 -5.73
N ASN A 116 -11.74 7.89 -6.90
CA ASN A 116 -12.97 8.69 -7.07
C ASN A 116 -12.95 10.00 -6.27
N ASN A 117 -11.83 10.75 -6.32
CA ASN A 117 -11.54 11.97 -5.57
C ASN A 117 -11.50 11.81 -4.04
N LEU A 118 -11.42 10.61 -3.52
CA LEU A 118 -11.21 10.38 -2.09
C LEU A 118 -9.84 10.93 -1.66
N HIS A 119 -9.76 11.44 -0.44
CA HIS A 119 -8.49 11.73 0.21
C HIS A 119 -7.66 10.44 0.33
N LEU A 120 -6.49 10.40 -0.31
CA LEU A 120 -5.60 9.24 -0.30
C LEU A 120 -4.58 9.36 0.84
N ILE A 121 -4.56 8.38 1.73
CA ILE A 121 -3.52 8.23 2.75
C ILE A 121 -2.68 7.01 2.39
N ILE A 122 -1.38 7.23 2.12
CA ILE A 122 -0.43 6.18 1.80
C ILE A 122 0.30 5.79 3.08
N VAL A 123 0.32 4.50 3.38
CA VAL A 123 1.05 3.96 4.54
C VAL A 123 2.13 3.01 4.05
N GLU A 124 3.40 3.31 4.36
CA GLU A 124 4.54 2.51 3.90
C GLU A 124 5.59 2.25 4.98
N ASP A 125 6.22 1.08 4.91
CA ASP A 125 7.33 0.63 5.76
C ASP A 125 8.70 1.06 5.21
N HIS A 126 8.75 2.23 4.60
CA HIS A 126 9.92 2.85 3.98
C HIS A 126 9.89 4.35 4.25
N TYR A 127 10.97 5.07 3.93
CA TYR A 127 10.95 6.53 3.87
C TYR A 127 10.05 6.98 2.72
N ALA A 128 9.34 8.08 2.90
CA ALA A 128 8.52 8.68 1.85
C ALA A 128 9.37 9.08 0.63
N GLU A 129 10.57 9.63 0.86
CA GLU A 129 11.53 9.97 -0.19
C GLU A 129 12.10 8.70 -0.84
N GLY A 130 11.98 8.59 -2.15
CA GLY A 130 12.39 7.42 -2.92
C GLY A 130 11.51 6.18 -2.74
N GLY A 131 10.45 6.27 -1.92
CA GLY A 131 9.50 5.21 -1.60
C GLY A 131 8.35 5.07 -2.60
N PHE A 132 7.39 4.24 -2.22
CA PHE A 132 6.17 4.01 -2.99
C PHE A 132 5.29 5.27 -3.06
N ALA A 133 5.17 6.01 -1.96
CA ALA A 133 4.37 7.22 -1.87
C ALA A 133 4.82 8.27 -2.90
N GLU A 134 6.12 8.49 -3.07
CA GLU A 134 6.64 9.39 -4.10
C GLU A 134 6.22 8.98 -5.51
N LYS A 135 6.29 7.67 -5.82
CA LYS A 135 5.99 7.14 -7.15
C LYS A 135 4.51 7.26 -7.50
N ILE A 136 3.63 6.88 -6.57
CA ILE A 136 2.19 6.97 -6.83
C ILE A 136 1.70 8.42 -6.82
N SER A 137 2.26 9.28 -5.96
CA SER A 137 1.96 10.72 -5.97
C SER A 137 2.35 11.37 -7.30
N LEU A 138 3.53 11.03 -7.83
CA LEU A 138 3.94 11.49 -9.16
C LEU A 138 3.03 10.94 -10.28
N ALA A 139 2.55 9.70 -10.16
CA ALA A 139 1.58 9.16 -11.12
C ALA A 139 0.25 9.93 -11.06
N ILE A 140 -0.28 10.17 -9.86
CA ILE A 140 -1.53 10.91 -9.63
C ILE A 140 -1.40 12.38 -10.09
N SER A 141 -0.27 13.05 -9.85
CA SER A 141 -0.06 14.45 -10.25
C SER A 141 -0.13 14.68 -11.77
N LYS A 142 -0.04 13.62 -12.57
CA LYS A 142 -0.18 13.68 -14.03
C LYS A 142 -1.63 13.46 -14.49
N LEU A 143 -2.53 13.17 -13.55
CA LEU A 143 -3.94 12.96 -13.82
C LEU A 143 -4.69 14.28 -13.65
N ASP A 144 -5.77 14.45 -14.39
CA ASP A 144 -6.70 15.58 -14.20
C ASP A 144 -7.68 15.20 -13.06
N ALA A 145 -7.16 15.13 -11.82
CA ALA A 145 -7.91 14.75 -10.64
C ALA A 145 -7.40 15.54 -9.42
N ASP A 146 -8.34 16.11 -8.67
CA ASP A 146 -8.06 16.83 -7.42
C ASP A 146 -8.11 15.82 -6.26
N ILE A 147 -6.98 15.16 -6.01
CA ILE A 147 -6.83 14.16 -4.95
C ILE A 147 -5.85 14.68 -3.91
N LYS A 148 -6.36 14.93 -2.69
CA LYS A 148 -5.49 15.20 -1.54
C LYS A 148 -4.71 13.93 -1.18
N ILE A 149 -3.39 14.06 -0.97
CA ILE A 149 -2.51 12.93 -0.63
C ILE A 149 -1.76 13.28 0.65
N ASP A 150 -1.85 12.38 1.64
CA ASP A 150 -1.02 12.39 2.83
C ASP A 150 -0.25 11.07 2.94
N VAL A 151 0.91 11.09 3.63
CA VAL A 151 1.80 9.94 3.74
C VAL A 151 2.12 9.65 5.20
N ILE A 152 1.99 8.39 5.58
CA ILE A 152 2.45 7.85 6.86
C ILE A 152 3.59 6.89 6.54
N ALA A 153 4.82 7.28 6.87
CA ALA A 153 6.05 6.58 6.50
C ALA A 153 7.06 6.61 7.65
N LEU A 154 8.22 5.99 7.45
CA LEU A 154 9.33 6.09 8.39
C LEU A 154 9.94 7.50 8.34
N GLU A 155 10.13 8.11 9.50
CA GLU A 155 10.75 9.44 9.65
C GLU A 155 12.20 9.35 10.12
N GLU A 156 12.60 8.20 10.68
CA GLU A 156 13.95 7.99 11.22
C GLU A 156 14.45 6.57 10.94
N VAL A 157 15.73 6.32 11.26
CA VAL A 157 16.36 5.01 11.05
C VAL A 157 15.60 3.91 11.81
N PRO A 158 15.22 2.82 11.12
CA PRO A 158 14.48 1.72 11.74
C PRO A 158 15.18 1.17 12.98
N LYS A 159 14.43 0.97 14.05
CA LYS A 159 14.90 0.37 15.30
C LYS A 159 14.82 -1.16 15.22
N SER A 160 15.65 -1.83 16.02
CA SER A 160 15.57 -3.27 16.22
C SER A 160 14.63 -3.59 17.38
N GLY A 161 13.81 -4.62 17.23
CA GLY A 161 12.83 -5.06 18.24
C GLY A 161 11.91 -6.13 17.66
N THR A 162 10.91 -6.53 18.40
CA THR A 162 9.79 -7.33 17.88
C THR A 162 8.98 -6.49 16.88
N ASN A 163 8.24 -7.14 16.00
CA ASN A 163 7.42 -6.44 15.02
C ASN A 163 6.52 -5.38 15.67
N GLN A 164 5.86 -5.74 16.77
CA GLN A 164 4.93 -4.82 17.46
C GLN A 164 5.66 -3.61 18.04
N GLU A 165 6.80 -3.81 18.71
CA GLU A 165 7.60 -2.70 19.26
C GLU A 165 8.08 -1.75 18.17
N VAL A 166 8.51 -2.28 17.02
CA VAL A 166 8.98 -1.47 15.89
C VAL A 166 7.81 -0.70 15.25
N LEU A 167 6.67 -1.34 15.05
CA LEU A 167 5.46 -0.69 14.52
C LEU A 167 4.97 0.43 15.45
N ASP A 168 4.91 0.19 16.76
CA ASP A 168 4.51 1.20 17.75
C ASP A 168 5.49 2.37 17.79
N TYR A 169 6.78 2.08 17.80
CA TYR A 169 7.83 3.10 17.83
C TYR A 169 7.77 4.03 16.62
N HIS A 170 7.58 3.48 15.42
CA HIS A 170 7.52 4.26 14.17
C HIS A 170 6.12 4.81 13.85
N GLY A 171 5.15 4.58 14.72
CA GLY A 171 3.78 5.08 14.52
C GLY A 171 3.05 4.38 13.37
N LEU A 172 3.34 3.08 13.16
CA LEU A 172 2.78 2.22 12.13
C LEU A 172 1.91 1.08 12.68
N SER A 173 1.67 1.02 13.99
CA SER A 173 0.66 0.13 14.58
C SER A 173 -0.75 0.65 14.32
N SER A 174 -1.73 -0.21 14.46
CA SER A 174 -3.14 0.09 14.14
C SER A 174 -3.68 1.31 14.89
N GLU A 175 -3.36 1.44 16.18
CA GLU A 175 -3.74 2.59 17.00
C GLU A 175 -3.03 3.86 16.53
N LYS A 176 -1.74 3.78 16.23
CA LYS A 176 -0.95 4.92 15.78
C LYS A 176 -1.36 5.39 14.38
N ILE A 177 -1.66 4.46 13.48
CA ILE A 177 -2.23 4.77 12.16
C ILE A 177 -3.57 5.49 12.33
N LYS A 178 -4.47 4.99 13.19
CA LYS A 178 -5.73 5.67 13.50
C LYS A 178 -5.50 7.10 14.02
N GLU A 179 -4.62 7.27 15.03
CA GLU A 179 -4.31 8.59 15.61
C GLU A 179 -3.82 9.57 14.54
N LYS A 180 -2.88 9.14 13.69
CA LYS A 180 -2.36 9.96 12.58
C LYS A 180 -3.47 10.31 11.57
N ILE A 181 -4.29 9.34 11.16
CA ILE A 181 -5.41 9.59 10.24
C ILE A 181 -6.38 10.63 10.82
N LEU A 182 -6.77 10.50 12.10
CA LEU A 182 -7.66 11.47 12.74
C LEU A 182 -7.06 12.89 12.82
N SER A 183 -5.74 13.03 12.78
CA SER A 183 -5.09 14.34 12.77
C SER A 183 -4.98 14.97 11.35
N LEU A 184 -5.22 14.17 10.29
CA LEU A 184 -5.12 14.60 8.88
C LEU A 184 -6.47 15.02 8.29
N ILE A 185 -7.57 14.64 8.93
CA ILE A 185 -8.95 14.91 8.45
C ILE A 185 -9.66 15.89 9.38
#